data_577fe79321cd0dbfa9ae210d77f56c1a
#
_entry.id   577fe79321cd0dbfa9ae210d77f56c1a
#
_cell.length_a   1.000
_cell.length_b   1.000
_cell.length_c   1.000
_cell.angle_alpha   90.00
_cell.angle_beta   90.00
_cell.angle_gamma   90.00
#
_symmetry.space_group_name_H-M   'P 1'
#
loop_
_entity.id
_entity.type
_entity.pdbx_description
1 polymer ?
#
loop_
_entity_poly.entity_id
_entity_poly.type
_entity_poly.pdbx_seq_one_letter_code
_entity_poly.pdbx_strand_id
1 'polypeptide(L)'
;MITIVPYDASWPEAFVEVARPLRIVLGQLALRIDHIGSTAVPGLAAKDRIDVQVTIQHFDCTQQVVTALGLLGYTHFKEYTSDHRPPLAQGSDTDWEKLFFRPPASQRPTNLHVRALGRPNQRYPLLFRDYLRTHPAASAAYAQVKLNLARLQPDDEDFYYDIKDPVCDVIIQAAEEWARLTNWQMGPSDM
;
A
#
# COMPACT_ATOMS: atom_id res chain seq x y z
N MET A 1 0.03 18.31 8.87
CA MET A 1 -0.11 17.62 10.19
C MET A 1 -0.45 16.14 9.98
N ILE A 2 0.30 15.23 10.59
CA ILE A 2 0.09 13.78 10.55
C ILE A 2 -0.90 13.41 11.66
N THR A 3 -2.03 12.82 11.29
CA THR A 3 -3.06 12.36 12.23
C THR A 3 -3.24 10.86 12.07
N ILE A 4 -3.06 10.13 13.18
CA ILE A 4 -3.33 8.69 13.27
C ILE A 4 -4.61 8.51 14.07
N VAL A 5 -5.60 7.86 13.49
CA VAL A 5 -6.90 7.58 14.10
C VAL A 5 -7.02 6.09 14.47
N PRO A 6 -7.86 5.72 15.45
CA PRO A 6 -8.20 4.32 15.68
C PRO A 6 -8.73 3.64 14.41
N TYR A 7 -8.65 2.30 14.37
CA TYR A 7 -9.22 1.55 13.26
C TYR A 7 -10.70 1.88 13.07
N ASP A 8 -11.07 2.17 11.82
CA ASP A 8 -12.46 2.40 11.44
C ASP A 8 -12.99 1.18 10.65
N ALA A 9 -14.05 0.58 11.15
CA ALA A 9 -14.69 -0.59 10.54
C ALA A 9 -15.29 -0.31 9.15
N SER A 10 -15.43 0.96 8.76
CA SER A 10 -15.90 1.36 7.43
C SER A 10 -14.80 1.33 6.36
N TRP A 11 -13.50 1.22 6.71
CA TRP A 11 -12.42 1.23 5.72
C TRP A 11 -12.50 0.12 4.68
N PRO A 12 -12.89 -1.13 4.98
CA PRO A 12 -13.10 -2.15 3.95
C PRO A 12 -14.18 -1.76 2.92
N GLU A 13 -15.28 -1.15 3.37
CA GLU A 13 -16.33 -0.65 2.48
C GLU A 13 -15.84 0.55 1.65
N ALA A 14 -15.14 1.50 2.29
CA ALA A 14 -14.52 2.62 1.60
C ALA A 14 -13.51 2.17 0.52
N PHE A 15 -12.76 1.08 0.77
CA PHE A 15 -11.92 0.46 -0.27
C PHE A 15 -12.76 -0.03 -1.45
N VAL A 16 -13.87 -0.73 -1.22
CA VAL A 16 -14.74 -1.23 -2.30
C VAL A 16 -15.31 -0.09 -3.13
N GLU A 17 -15.72 1.01 -2.49
CA GLU A 17 -16.20 2.22 -3.18
C GLU A 17 -15.13 2.85 -4.07
N VAL A 18 -13.88 2.91 -3.61
CA VAL A 18 -12.73 3.39 -4.39
C VAL A 18 -12.37 2.41 -5.51
N ALA A 19 -12.33 1.11 -5.22
CA ALA A 19 -11.84 0.10 -6.15
C ALA A 19 -12.80 -0.18 -7.32
N ARG A 20 -14.11 -0.07 -7.11
CA ARG A 20 -15.12 -0.34 -8.13
C ARG A 20 -14.96 0.53 -9.39
N PRO A 21 -14.89 1.87 -9.32
CA PRO A 21 -14.63 2.69 -10.50
C PRO A 21 -13.25 2.41 -11.12
N LEU A 22 -12.22 2.11 -10.33
CA LEU A 22 -10.91 1.71 -10.84
C LEU A 22 -11.00 0.44 -11.69
N ARG A 23 -11.72 -0.58 -11.21
CA ARG A 23 -11.95 -1.82 -11.96
C ARG A 23 -12.65 -1.55 -13.28
N ILE A 24 -13.64 -0.64 -13.31
CA ILE A 24 -14.40 -0.30 -14.52
C ILE A 24 -13.49 0.34 -15.57
N VAL A 25 -12.71 1.36 -15.21
CA VAL A 25 -11.91 2.11 -16.19
C VAL A 25 -10.64 1.37 -16.62
N LEU A 26 -10.04 0.57 -15.73
CA LEU A 26 -8.83 -0.19 -16.03
C LEU A 26 -9.15 -1.50 -16.76
N GLY A 27 -10.33 -2.08 -16.52
CA GLY A 27 -10.74 -3.34 -17.17
C GLY A 27 -9.66 -4.42 -17.02
N GLN A 28 -9.24 -4.97 -18.16
CA GLN A 28 -8.22 -6.03 -18.23
C GLN A 28 -6.78 -5.54 -17.96
N LEU A 29 -6.52 -4.23 -17.95
CA LEU A 29 -5.19 -3.71 -17.55
C LEU A 29 -4.90 -4.04 -16.09
N ALA A 30 -5.92 -4.03 -15.22
CA ALA A 30 -5.78 -4.39 -13.82
C ALA A 30 -5.97 -5.91 -13.64
N LEU A 31 -4.89 -6.64 -13.48
CA LEU A 31 -4.94 -8.06 -13.13
C LEU A 31 -5.49 -8.29 -11.72
N ARG A 32 -5.15 -7.38 -10.80
CA ARG A 32 -5.60 -7.39 -9.41
C ARG A 32 -5.82 -5.95 -8.95
N ILE A 33 -6.74 -5.78 -8.00
CA ILE A 33 -6.91 -4.55 -7.22
C ILE A 33 -7.04 -4.98 -5.76
N ASP A 34 -6.09 -4.57 -4.92
CA ASP A 34 -6.00 -5.05 -3.55
C ASP A 34 -6.00 -3.88 -2.55
N HIS A 35 -6.67 -4.06 -1.42
CA HIS A 35 -6.61 -3.19 -0.26
C HIS A 35 -5.30 -3.48 0.49
N ILE A 36 -4.40 -2.52 0.50
CA ILE A 36 -3.10 -2.63 1.16
C ILE A 36 -2.95 -1.58 2.28
N GLY A 37 -1.78 -1.53 2.90
CA GLY A 37 -1.49 -0.57 3.95
C GLY A 37 -2.23 -0.83 5.25
N SER A 38 -2.14 0.14 6.17
CA SER A 38 -2.63 -0.03 7.54
C SER A 38 -4.15 -0.11 7.65
N THR A 39 -4.89 0.58 6.77
CA THR A 39 -6.38 0.54 6.77
C THR A 39 -6.94 -0.81 6.34
N ALA A 40 -6.11 -1.65 5.70
CA ALA A 40 -6.47 -3.02 5.32
C ALA A 40 -6.29 -4.04 6.46
N VAL A 41 -5.78 -3.62 7.64
CA VAL A 41 -5.52 -4.50 8.79
C VAL A 41 -6.52 -4.19 9.89
N PRO A 42 -7.49 -5.08 10.20
CA PRO A 42 -8.46 -4.86 11.26
C PRO A 42 -7.80 -4.54 12.62
N GLY A 43 -8.30 -3.51 13.29
CA GLY A 43 -7.79 -3.06 14.58
C GLY A 43 -6.54 -2.18 14.53
N LEU A 44 -5.90 -1.99 13.38
CA LEU A 44 -4.67 -1.20 13.25
C LEU A 44 -4.97 0.29 13.08
N ALA A 45 -4.55 1.13 14.03
CA ALA A 45 -4.64 2.58 13.91
C ALA A 45 -3.83 3.09 12.70
N ALA A 46 -4.38 4.05 11.94
CA ALA A 46 -3.79 4.53 10.68
C ALA A 46 -4.11 5.99 10.38
N LYS A 47 -3.41 6.58 9.39
CA LYS A 47 -3.92 7.77 8.70
C LYS A 47 -5.24 7.39 8.00
N ASP A 48 -6.26 8.24 8.06
CA ASP A 48 -7.55 8.00 7.38
C ASP A 48 -7.41 8.19 5.86
N ARG A 49 -6.73 7.23 5.24
CA ARG A 49 -6.44 7.18 3.80
C ARG A 49 -6.41 5.74 3.32
N ILE A 50 -7.12 5.46 2.26
CA ILE A 50 -7.16 4.12 1.68
C ILE A 50 -5.92 3.91 0.78
N ASP A 51 -5.14 2.87 1.06
CA ASP A 51 -4.03 2.46 0.20
C ASP A 51 -4.51 1.34 -0.73
N VAL A 52 -4.44 1.59 -2.04
CA VAL A 52 -4.87 0.65 -3.08
C VAL A 52 -3.66 0.23 -3.90
N GLN A 53 -3.52 -1.07 -4.14
CA GLN A 53 -2.59 -1.60 -5.12
C GLN A 53 -3.34 -2.09 -6.35
N VAL A 54 -2.95 -1.59 -7.51
CA VAL A 54 -3.32 -2.17 -8.81
C VAL A 54 -2.12 -2.94 -9.34
N THR A 55 -2.31 -4.21 -9.66
CA THR A 55 -1.29 -5.01 -10.33
C THR A 55 -1.58 -5.06 -11.82
N ILE A 56 -0.59 -4.68 -12.63
CA ILE A 56 -0.62 -4.75 -14.09
C ILE A 56 0.39 -5.80 -14.58
N GLN A 57 0.28 -6.23 -15.83
CA GLN A 57 1.20 -7.22 -16.39
C GLN A 57 2.62 -6.66 -16.52
N HIS A 58 2.79 -5.51 -17.20
CA HIS A 58 4.07 -4.82 -17.44
C HIS A 58 3.85 -3.33 -17.54
N PHE A 59 4.90 -2.52 -17.34
CA PHE A 59 4.84 -1.06 -17.48
C PHE A 59 4.73 -0.56 -18.93
N ASP A 60 4.80 -1.44 -19.93
CA ASP A 60 4.56 -1.08 -21.34
C ASP A 60 3.15 -0.46 -21.56
N CYS A 61 2.20 -0.79 -20.69
CA CYS A 61 0.85 -0.21 -20.72
C CYS A 61 0.71 1.08 -19.88
N THR A 62 1.80 1.69 -19.41
CA THR A 62 1.76 2.88 -18.53
C THR A 62 0.87 3.99 -19.08
N GLN A 63 0.99 4.32 -20.36
CA GLN A 63 0.18 5.40 -20.96
C GLN A 63 -1.32 5.06 -20.93
N GLN A 64 -1.68 3.81 -21.14
CA GLN A 64 -3.08 3.34 -21.08
C GLN A 64 -3.63 3.46 -19.65
N VAL A 65 -2.82 3.07 -18.65
CA VAL A 65 -3.18 3.20 -17.22
C VAL A 65 -3.37 4.66 -16.84
N VAL A 66 -2.43 5.54 -17.22
CA VAL A 66 -2.51 6.99 -16.96
C VAL A 66 -3.77 7.59 -17.58
N THR A 67 -4.07 7.23 -18.83
CA THR A 67 -5.28 7.71 -19.54
C THR A 67 -6.55 7.24 -18.84
N ALA A 68 -6.63 5.94 -18.50
CA ALA A 68 -7.80 5.37 -17.83
C ALA A 68 -8.05 6.00 -16.45
N LEU A 69 -7.01 6.15 -15.62
CA LEU A 69 -7.12 6.77 -14.31
C LEU A 69 -7.44 8.27 -14.39
N GLY A 70 -6.97 8.95 -15.47
CA GLY A 70 -7.31 10.32 -15.77
C GLY A 70 -8.82 10.56 -15.97
N LEU A 71 -9.57 9.57 -16.47
CA LEU A 71 -11.04 9.66 -16.60
C LEU A 71 -11.73 9.77 -15.23
N LEU A 72 -11.11 9.29 -14.17
CA LEU A 72 -11.59 9.43 -12.78
C LEU A 72 -10.99 10.65 -12.07
N GLY A 73 -10.19 11.47 -12.77
CA GLY A 73 -9.53 12.64 -12.22
C GLY A 73 -8.26 12.33 -11.40
N TYR A 74 -7.75 11.11 -11.42
CA TYR A 74 -6.50 10.80 -10.73
C TYR A 74 -5.31 11.49 -11.37
N THR A 75 -4.44 12.07 -10.54
CA THR A 75 -3.18 12.71 -10.94
C THR A 75 -2.03 11.73 -10.76
N HIS A 76 -1.21 11.57 -11.80
CA HIS A 76 0.03 10.79 -11.76
C HIS A 76 1.16 11.64 -11.15
N PHE A 77 1.70 11.21 -10.02
CA PHE A 77 2.84 11.83 -9.33
C PHE A 77 4.15 11.20 -9.82
N LYS A 78 4.72 11.79 -10.87
CA LYS A 78 5.88 11.26 -11.59
C LYS A 78 7.19 11.29 -10.79
N GLU A 79 7.24 12.01 -9.69
CA GLU A 79 8.36 12.05 -8.75
C GLU A 79 8.44 10.81 -7.84
N TYR A 80 7.36 10.06 -7.69
CA TYR A 80 7.32 8.83 -6.88
C TYR A 80 7.40 7.57 -7.76
N THR A 81 8.57 7.33 -8.33
CA THR A 81 8.80 6.28 -9.33
C THR A 81 9.12 4.91 -8.75
N SER A 82 9.47 4.84 -7.47
CA SER A 82 9.87 3.58 -6.80
C SER A 82 9.30 3.50 -5.39
N ASP A 83 9.24 2.27 -4.89
CA ASP A 83 9.00 2.02 -3.47
C ASP A 83 10.32 2.03 -2.70
N HIS A 84 10.23 2.21 -1.37
CA HIS A 84 11.33 1.94 -0.47
C HIS A 84 11.77 0.48 -0.62
N ARG A 85 13.09 0.29 -0.82
CA ARG A 85 13.70 -1.03 -0.93
C ARG A 85 14.34 -1.40 0.40
N PRO A 86 13.87 -2.47 1.08
CA PRO A 86 14.49 -2.92 2.32
C PRO A 86 15.99 -3.22 2.16
N PRO A 87 16.80 -2.98 3.18
CA PRO A 87 18.22 -3.36 3.15
C PRO A 87 18.39 -4.85 2.79
N LEU A 88 19.34 -5.14 1.93
CA LEU A 88 19.66 -6.50 1.44
C LEU A 88 18.55 -7.20 0.62
N ALA A 89 17.49 -6.49 0.23
CA ALA A 89 16.47 -7.04 -0.66
C ALA A 89 17.10 -7.49 -1.99
N GLN A 90 16.70 -8.67 -2.45
CA GLN A 90 17.16 -9.23 -3.72
C GLN A 90 16.58 -8.47 -4.92
N GLY A 91 17.22 -8.60 -6.08
CA GLY A 91 16.80 -7.98 -7.33
C GLY A 91 17.47 -6.64 -7.60
N SER A 92 17.03 -5.98 -8.66
CA SER A 92 17.49 -4.67 -9.13
C SER A 92 16.58 -3.54 -8.64
N ASP A 93 17.01 -2.29 -8.78
CA ASP A 93 16.17 -1.14 -8.43
C ASP A 93 14.91 -1.07 -9.31
N THR A 94 14.99 -1.56 -10.56
CA THR A 94 13.81 -1.61 -11.45
C THR A 94 12.72 -2.56 -10.95
N ASP A 95 13.04 -3.53 -10.08
CA ASP A 95 12.06 -4.42 -9.47
C ASP A 95 11.20 -3.71 -8.40
N TRP A 96 11.61 -2.51 -8.01
CA TRP A 96 10.92 -1.66 -7.04
C TRP A 96 10.19 -0.46 -7.68
N GLU A 97 10.19 -0.35 -9.01
CA GLU A 97 9.46 0.67 -9.74
C GLU A 97 7.95 0.55 -9.52
N LYS A 98 7.29 1.71 -9.49
CA LYS A 98 5.83 1.84 -9.44
C LYS A 98 5.36 3.08 -10.20
N LEU A 99 4.06 3.14 -10.47
CA LEU A 99 3.38 4.41 -10.71
C LEU A 99 2.56 4.77 -9.47
N PHE A 100 2.50 6.05 -9.16
CA PHE A 100 1.78 6.54 -7.99
C PHE A 100 0.77 7.60 -8.38
N PHE A 101 -0.46 7.45 -7.88
CA PHE A 101 -1.55 8.36 -8.18
C PHE A 101 -2.30 8.77 -6.92
N ARG A 102 -2.91 9.97 -6.99
CA ARG A 102 -3.87 10.44 -6.00
C ARG A 102 -5.15 10.91 -6.68
N PRO A 103 -6.31 10.73 -6.05
CA PRO A 103 -7.57 11.24 -6.54
C PRO A 103 -7.64 12.76 -6.37
N PRO A 104 -8.61 13.44 -7.01
CA PRO A 104 -8.91 14.84 -6.72
C PRO A 104 -9.38 15.03 -5.27
N ALA A 105 -9.18 16.23 -4.72
CA ALA A 105 -9.50 16.56 -3.32
C ALA A 105 -10.99 16.36 -2.94
N SER A 106 -11.88 16.31 -3.93
CA SER A 106 -13.32 16.05 -3.73
C SER A 106 -13.65 14.57 -3.50
N GLN A 107 -12.69 13.66 -3.68
CA GLN A 107 -12.87 12.23 -3.46
C GLN A 107 -12.21 11.76 -2.15
N ARG A 108 -12.50 10.52 -1.75
CA ARG A 108 -11.89 9.86 -0.59
C ARG A 108 -10.36 9.90 -0.69
N PRO A 109 -9.63 10.38 0.34
CA PRO A 109 -8.18 10.35 0.35
C PRO A 109 -7.64 8.94 0.10
N THR A 110 -6.90 8.79 -0.99
CA THR A 110 -6.41 7.48 -1.44
C THR A 110 -4.97 7.62 -1.94
N ASN A 111 -4.13 6.63 -1.64
CA ASN A 111 -2.88 6.39 -2.32
C ASN A 111 -3.09 5.21 -3.27
N LEU A 112 -2.92 5.43 -4.56
CA LEU A 112 -3.04 4.39 -5.57
C LEU A 112 -1.65 4.05 -6.11
N HIS A 113 -1.21 2.83 -5.84
CA HIS A 113 0.06 2.28 -6.29
C HIS A 113 -0.19 1.30 -7.44
N VAL A 114 0.48 1.51 -8.57
CA VAL A 114 0.44 0.56 -9.70
C VAL A 114 1.79 -0.14 -9.78
N ARG A 115 1.78 -1.48 -9.72
CA ARG A 115 2.97 -2.33 -9.72
C ARG A 115 2.85 -3.45 -10.73
N ALA A 116 3.99 -3.91 -11.25
CA ALA A 116 4.01 -5.01 -12.21
C ALA A 116 3.95 -6.36 -11.50
N LEU A 117 3.26 -7.32 -12.11
CA LEU A 117 3.10 -8.68 -11.62
C LEU A 117 4.44 -9.37 -11.42
N GLY A 118 4.57 -10.09 -10.29
CA GLY A 118 5.75 -10.90 -9.96
C GLY A 118 6.94 -10.13 -9.42
N ARG A 119 6.86 -8.80 -9.32
CA ARG A 119 7.93 -7.99 -8.72
C ARG A 119 7.88 -8.04 -7.18
N PRO A 120 9.04 -7.90 -6.50
CA PRO A 120 9.09 -7.89 -5.03
C PRO A 120 8.18 -6.84 -4.41
N ASN A 121 8.15 -5.63 -4.96
CA ASN A 121 7.31 -4.55 -4.45
C ASN A 121 5.80 -4.78 -4.66
N GLN A 122 5.42 -5.64 -5.59
CA GLN A 122 4.02 -6.07 -5.76
C GLN A 122 3.61 -7.06 -4.65
N ARG A 123 4.51 -7.96 -4.26
CA ARG A 123 4.30 -8.96 -3.22
C ARG A 123 4.36 -8.35 -1.81
N TYR A 124 5.31 -7.46 -1.57
CA TYR A 124 5.63 -6.86 -0.26
C TYR A 124 4.40 -6.37 0.51
N PRO A 125 3.55 -5.45 0.00
CA PRO A 125 2.44 -4.91 0.78
C PRO A 125 1.36 -5.94 1.09
N LEU A 126 1.20 -6.96 0.27
CA LEU A 126 0.25 -8.05 0.51
C LEU A 126 0.74 -8.97 1.64
N LEU A 127 2.00 -9.34 1.60
CA LEU A 127 2.63 -10.12 2.66
C LEU A 127 2.63 -9.37 4.00
N PHE A 128 3.01 -8.09 3.99
CA PHE A 128 3.02 -7.21 5.16
C PHE A 128 1.64 -7.10 5.80
N ARG A 129 0.61 -6.88 4.99
CA ARG A 129 -0.80 -6.83 5.39
C ARG A 129 -1.22 -8.13 6.07
N ASP A 130 -1.01 -9.25 5.38
CA ASP A 130 -1.49 -10.57 5.82
C ASP A 130 -0.75 -11.03 7.09
N TYR A 131 0.54 -10.71 7.20
CA TYR A 131 1.31 -10.93 8.42
C TYR A 131 0.71 -10.16 9.60
N LEU A 132 0.46 -8.86 9.46
CA LEU A 132 -0.12 -8.05 10.54
C LEU A 132 -1.54 -8.46 10.91
N ARG A 133 -2.33 -8.98 9.96
CA ARG A 133 -3.67 -9.55 10.22
C ARG A 133 -3.62 -10.77 11.13
N THR A 134 -2.55 -11.56 11.07
CA THR A 134 -2.38 -12.79 11.82
C THR A 134 -1.50 -12.65 13.08
N HIS A 135 -0.85 -11.48 13.25
CA HIS A 135 0.07 -11.20 14.35
C HIS A 135 -0.35 -9.93 15.11
N PRO A 136 -1.38 -10.03 15.98
CA PRO A 136 -1.95 -8.86 16.66
C PRO A 136 -0.96 -8.12 17.56
N ALA A 137 0.02 -8.80 18.15
CA ALA A 137 1.06 -8.15 18.96
C ALA A 137 1.98 -7.27 18.10
N ALA A 138 2.40 -7.74 16.90
CA ALA A 138 3.18 -6.94 15.96
C ALA A 138 2.38 -5.75 15.43
N SER A 139 1.09 -5.97 15.11
CA SER A 139 0.17 -4.93 14.69
C SER A 139 0.02 -3.83 15.74
N ALA A 140 -0.18 -4.20 17.02
CA ALA A 140 -0.30 -3.25 18.13
C ALA A 140 1.00 -2.45 18.36
N ALA A 141 2.16 -3.10 18.31
CA ALA A 141 3.46 -2.43 18.43
C ALA A 141 3.68 -1.44 17.28
N TYR A 142 3.36 -1.83 16.05
CA TYR A 142 3.44 -0.94 14.89
C TYR A 142 2.48 0.25 14.98
N ALA A 143 1.25 0.03 15.48
CA ALA A 143 0.31 1.13 15.78
C ALA A 143 0.91 2.12 16.76
N GLN A 144 1.52 1.62 17.86
CA GLN A 144 2.12 2.47 18.89
C GLN A 144 3.28 3.31 18.35
N VAL A 145 4.13 2.76 17.47
CA VAL A 145 5.18 3.53 16.79
C VAL A 145 4.57 4.69 16.00
N LYS A 146 3.56 4.42 15.17
CA LYS A 146 2.91 5.46 14.36
C LYS A 146 2.24 6.55 15.21
N LEU A 147 1.56 6.17 16.29
CA LEU A 147 0.94 7.12 17.23
C LEU A 147 1.98 8.01 17.90
N ASN A 148 3.11 7.44 18.33
CA ASN A 148 4.19 8.19 18.95
C ASN A 148 4.83 9.17 17.96
N LEU A 149 5.10 8.73 16.72
CA LEU A 149 5.66 9.60 15.68
C LEU A 149 4.73 10.78 15.38
N ALA A 150 3.44 10.54 15.18
CA ALA A 150 2.47 11.60 14.93
C ALA A 150 2.32 12.56 16.12
N ARG A 151 2.46 12.07 17.35
CA ARG A 151 2.41 12.90 18.57
C ARG A 151 3.66 13.74 18.75
N LEU A 152 4.86 13.22 18.46
CA LEU A 152 6.13 13.87 18.72
C LEU A 152 6.49 14.89 17.64
N GLN A 153 6.23 14.58 16.37
CA GLN A 153 6.55 15.42 15.21
C GLN A 153 5.38 15.40 14.20
N PRO A 154 4.25 16.05 14.54
CA PRO A 154 3.03 15.95 13.74
C PRO A 154 3.13 16.61 12.37
N ASP A 155 4.06 17.55 12.17
CA ASP A 155 4.19 18.34 10.96
C ASP A 155 5.41 17.93 10.11
N ASP A 156 6.23 16.98 10.57
CA ASP A 156 7.43 16.51 9.90
C ASP A 156 7.17 15.15 9.25
N GLU A 157 6.81 15.15 7.94
CA GLU A 157 6.58 13.93 7.19
C GLU A 157 7.88 13.15 6.91
N ASP A 158 8.99 13.84 6.72
CA ASP A 158 10.28 13.19 6.43
C ASP A 158 10.73 12.42 7.68
N PHE A 159 10.72 13.06 8.85
CA PHE A 159 11.00 12.38 10.11
C PHE A 159 10.08 11.17 10.35
N TYR A 160 8.79 11.32 10.03
CA TYR A 160 7.84 10.21 10.18
C TYR A 160 8.24 9.01 9.33
N TYR A 161 8.62 9.21 8.08
CA TYR A 161 9.00 8.12 7.18
C TYR A 161 10.38 7.56 7.50
N ASP A 162 11.35 8.41 7.88
CA ASP A 162 12.70 8.00 8.27
C ASP A 162 12.71 7.00 9.43
N ILE A 163 11.76 7.11 10.34
CA ILE A 163 11.62 6.17 11.47
C ILE A 163 10.67 5.02 11.14
N LYS A 164 9.58 5.29 10.43
CA LYS A 164 8.58 4.27 10.10
C LYS A 164 9.12 3.20 9.15
N ASP A 165 9.89 3.59 8.13
CA ASP A 165 10.33 2.66 7.10
C ASP A 165 11.30 1.59 7.63
N PRO A 166 12.32 1.91 8.47
CA PRO A 166 13.10 0.87 9.16
C PRO A 166 12.27 -0.07 10.05
N VAL A 167 11.21 0.42 10.69
CA VAL A 167 10.30 -0.45 11.44
C VAL A 167 9.53 -1.40 10.50
N CYS A 168 9.11 -0.91 9.32
CA CYS A 168 8.52 -1.76 8.30
C CYS A 168 9.51 -2.83 7.80
N ASP A 169 10.82 -2.49 7.69
CA ASP A 169 11.85 -3.43 7.29
C ASP A 169 12.04 -4.56 8.30
N VAL A 170 11.98 -4.25 9.59
CA VAL A 170 12.01 -5.29 10.65
C VAL A 170 10.78 -6.18 10.57
N ILE A 171 9.60 -5.60 10.37
CA ILE A 171 8.35 -6.37 10.26
C ILE A 171 8.36 -7.27 9.03
N ILE A 172 8.82 -6.77 7.86
CA ILE A 172 8.82 -7.59 6.65
C ILE A 172 9.79 -8.76 6.73
N GLN A 173 10.91 -8.65 7.44
CA GLN A 173 11.81 -9.78 7.68
C GLN A 173 11.10 -10.89 8.46
N ALA A 174 10.35 -10.54 9.52
CA ALA A 174 9.54 -11.49 10.26
C ALA A 174 8.42 -12.09 9.39
N ALA A 175 7.80 -11.28 8.54
CA ALA A 175 6.76 -11.73 7.61
C ALA A 175 7.31 -12.70 6.54
N GLU A 176 8.53 -12.49 6.04
CA GLU A 176 9.17 -13.42 5.10
C GLU A 176 9.46 -14.78 5.74
N GLU A 177 9.95 -14.80 6.97
CA GLU A 177 10.16 -16.05 7.70
C GLU A 177 8.81 -16.76 7.98
N TRP A 178 7.79 -16.03 8.40
CA TRP A 178 6.44 -16.56 8.55
C TRP A 178 5.89 -17.14 7.24
N ALA A 179 6.07 -16.41 6.13
CA ALA A 179 5.64 -16.87 4.81
C ALA A 179 6.30 -18.19 4.42
N ARG A 180 7.60 -18.31 4.68
CA ARG A 180 8.38 -19.53 4.43
C ARG A 180 7.87 -20.71 5.28
N LEU A 181 7.62 -20.48 6.57
CA LEU A 181 7.17 -21.53 7.50
C LEU A 181 5.75 -22.01 7.24
N THR A 182 4.88 -21.11 6.76
CA THR A 182 3.45 -21.41 6.54
C THR A 182 3.12 -21.72 5.07
N ASN A 183 4.11 -21.67 4.17
CA ASN A 183 3.90 -21.74 2.72
C ASN A 183 2.87 -20.69 2.25
N TRP A 184 2.96 -19.46 2.79
CA TRP A 184 2.04 -18.39 2.44
C TRP A 184 2.01 -18.14 0.92
N GLN A 185 0.82 -18.02 0.40
CA GLN A 185 0.54 -17.63 -0.97
C GLN A 185 -0.34 -16.39 -0.98
N MET A 186 -0.13 -15.55 -1.98
CA MET A 186 -1.02 -14.42 -2.25
C MET A 186 -2.46 -14.93 -2.43
N GLY A 187 -3.38 -14.44 -1.62
CA GLY A 187 -4.80 -14.73 -1.78
C GLY A 187 -5.38 -14.20 -3.12
N PRO A 188 -6.67 -14.43 -3.39
CA PRO A 188 -7.35 -13.80 -4.53
C PRO A 188 -7.28 -12.28 -4.45
N SER A 189 -7.53 -11.60 -5.57
CA SER A 189 -7.71 -10.14 -5.58
C SER A 189 -8.89 -9.75 -4.69
N ASP A 190 -8.77 -8.61 -4.00
CA ASP A 190 -9.85 -8.10 -3.16
C ASP A 190 -10.99 -7.50 -4.01
N MET A 191 -10.71 -7.20 -5.33
CA MET A 191 -11.69 -6.70 -6.29
C MET A 191 -11.43 -7.22 -7.70
#